data_b52fb39af247172b62954826e487a7d4
#
_entry.id   b52fb39af247172b62954826e487a7d4
#
_cell.length_a   1.000
_cell.length_b   1.000
_cell.length_c   1.000
_cell.angle_alpha   90.00
_cell.angle_beta   90.00
_cell.angle_gamma   90.00
#
_symmetry.space_group_name_H-M   'P 1'
#
loop_
_entity.id
_entity.type
_entity.pdbx_description
1 polymer ?
#
loop_
_entity_poly.entity_id
_entity_poly.type
_entity_poly.pdbx_seq_one_letter_code
_entity_poly.pdbx_strand_id
1 'polypeptide(L)'
;MRRMLLQNSPVEVSRYPGLSRFGDISHFVTSRAGGVSDGNYASMNLGLYSGDSRERVDENIRRLMTGLGLGPERLLLPRQVHGCRVAVVDRTFTQLSGVEREARL
;
A
#
# COMPACT_ATOMS: atom_id res chain seq x y z
N MET A 1 -11.22 -10.09 12.60
CA MET A 1 -10.60 -8.92 11.93
C MET A 1 -11.59 -7.74 12.00
N ARG A 2 -11.11 -6.59 12.38
CA ARG A 2 -11.96 -5.41 12.58
C ARG A 2 -11.87 -4.48 11.38
N ARG A 3 -13.01 -4.16 10.76
CA ARG A 3 -13.11 -3.23 9.62
C ARG A 3 -13.30 -1.80 10.10
N MET A 4 -12.70 -0.84 9.39
CA MET A 4 -12.85 0.58 9.66
C MET A 4 -12.55 1.40 8.41
N LEU A 5 -13.14 2.58 8.31
CA LEU A 5 -12.76 3.55 7.27
C LEU A 5 -11.59 4.37 7.76
N LEU A 6 -10.65 4.66 6.86
CA LEU A 6 -9.58 5.61 7.15
C LEU A 6 -10.14 7.03 7.21
N GLN A 7 -9.53 7.86 8.06
CA GLN A 7 -9.99 9.23 8.26
C GLN A 7 -9.88 10.06 6.98
N ASN A 8 -10.97 10.74 6.61
CA ASN A 8 -11.06 11.58 5.41
C ASN A 8 -10.75 10.82 4.11
N SER A 9 -11.08 9.52 4.07
CA SER A 9 -10.82 8.68 2.91
C SER A 9 -11.94 7.64 2.77
N PRO A 10 -12.33 7.27 1.54
CA PRO A 10 -13.30 6.19 1.31
C PRO A 10 -12.69 4.81 1.50
N VAL A 11 -11.41 4.71 1.80
CA VAL A 11 -10.69 3.44 1.89
C VAL A 11 -11.07 2.69 3.15
N GLU A 12 -11.51 1.45 2.99
CA GLU A 12 -11.80 0.54 4.08
C GLU A 12 -10.60 -0.36 4.36
N VAL A 13 -10.22 -0.47 5.62
CA VAL A 13 -9.13 -1.34 6.06
C VAL A 13 -9.60 -2.26 7.17
N SER A 14 -8.88 -3.35 7.37
CA SER A 14 -9.08 -4.27 8.47
C SER A 14 -7.80 -4.41 9.28
N ARG A 15 -7.92 -4.61 10.58
CA ARG A 15 -6.78 -4.79 11.48
C ARG A 15 -6.88 -6.12 12.20
N TYR A 16 -5.72 -6.71 12.48
CA TYR A 16 -5.62 -7.94 13.24
C TYR A 16 -5.53 -7.63 14.73
N PRO A 17 -6.47 -8.10 15.56
CA PRO A 17 -6.46 -7.82 17.01
C PRO A 17 -5.17 -8.24 17.69
N GLY A 18 -4.57 -9.37 17.25
CA GLY A 18 -3.33 -9.87 17.83
C GLY A 18 -2.14 -8.93 17.64
N LEU A 19 -2.12 -8.15 16.55
CA LEU A 19 -1.09 -7.15 16.28
C LEU A 19 -1.41 -5.79 16.90
N SER A 20 -2.68 -5.48 17.09
CA SER A 20 -3.14 -4.19 17.62
C SER A 20 -2.68 -3.94 19.06
N ARG A 21 -2.32 -4.99 19.80
CA ARG A 21 -1.81 -4.86 21.17
C ARG A 21 -0.39 -4.30 21.24
N PHE A 22 0.33 -4.24 20.11
CA PHE A 22 1.68 -3.69 20.05
C PHE A 22 1.63 -2.24 19.56
N GLY A 23 1.84 -1.29 20.46
CA GLY A 23 1.65 0.13 20.16
C GLY A 23 2.69 0.73 19.20
N ASP A 24 3.83 0.06 19.01
CA ASP A 24 4.89 0.49 18.11
C ASP A 24 4.76 -0.12 16.70
N ILE A 25 3.72 -0.91 16.46
CA ILE A 25 3.45 -1.53 15.17
C ILE A 25 2.16 -0.97 14.60
N SER A 26 2.22 -0.40 13.40
CA SER A 26 1.04 -0.06 12.61
C SER A 26 0.84 -1.13 11.55
N HIS A 27 -0.38 -1.64 11.43
CA HIS A 27 -0.70 -2.68 10.47
C HIS A 27 -2.13 -2.55 9.99
N PHE A 28 -2.39 -3.01 8.78
CA PHE A 28 -3.73 -3.08 8.21
C PHE A 28 -3.72 -3.94 6.96
N VAL A 29 -4.91 -4.33 6.52
CA VAL A 29 -5.15 -4.96 5.23
C VAL A 29 -6.22 -4.15 4.54
N THR A 30 -5.99 -3.75 3.29
CA THR A 30 -7.00 -3.06 2.49
C THR A 30 -8.06 -4.06 2.02
N SER A 31 -9.28 -3.56 1.79
CA SER A 31 -10.33 -4.31 1.13
C SER A 31 -10.44 -3.85 -0.32
N ARG A 32 -11.38 -4.43 -1.07
CA ARG A 32 -11.64 -3.98 -2.44
C ARG A 32 -12.42 -2.66 -2.51
N ALA A 33 -12.89 -2.14 -1.42
CA ALA A 33 -13.73 -0.95 -1.38
C ALA A 33 -12.91 0.34 -1.32
N GLY A 34 -13.43 1.40 -1.92
CA GLY A 34 -12.90 2.76 -1.78
C GLY A 34 -11.99 3.24 -2.90
N GLY A 35 -11.77 2.45 -3.94
CA GLY A 35 -10.94 2.81 -5.08
C GLY A 35 -11.71 3.25 -6.30
N VAL A 36 -10.98 3.53 -7.38
CA VAL A 36 -11.53 3.99 -8.67
C VAL A 36 -11.40 2.97 -9.80
N SER A 37 -10.73 1.85 -9.57
CA SER A 37 -10.61 0.79 -10.57
C SER A 37 -11.96 0.11 -10.80
N ASP A 38 -12.15 -0.41 -12.00
CA ASP A 38 -13.40 -1.06 -12.40
C ASP A 38 -13.17 -2.46 -12.95
N GLY A 39 -14.24 -3.13 -13.38
CA GLY A 39 -14.18 -4.48 -13.93
C GLY A 39 -13.56 -5.46 -12.93
N ASN A 40 -12.63 -6.26 -13.40
CA ASN A 40 -11.94 -7.25 -12.58
C ASN A 40 -11.06 -6.65 -11.48
N TYR A 41 -10.75 -5.36 -11.59
CA TYR A 41 -9.89 -4.66 -10.63
C TYR A 41 -10.67 -3.86 -9.59
N ALA A 42 -12.00 -3.93 -9.61
CA ALA A 42 -12.85 -3.09 -8.75
C ALA A 42 -12.66 -3.45 -7.26
N SER A 43 -12.37 -2.44 -6.45
CA SER A 43 -12.13 -1.06 -6.85
C SER A 43 -10.78 -0.53 -6.35
N MET A 44 -10.25 -1.03 -5.24
CA MET A 44 -9.02 -0.56 -4.58
C MET A 44 -7.82 -1.39 -5.03
N ASN A 45 -7.57 -1.42 -6.34
CA ASN A 45 -6.40 -2.11 -6.85
C ASN A 45 -5.13 -1.27 -6.62
N LEU A 46 -4.17 -1.85 -5.93
CA LEU A 46 -2.88 -1.22 -5.62
C LEU A 46 -1.73 -1.89 -6.38
N GLY A 47 -2.03 -2.83 -7.26
CA GLY A 47 -1.03 -3.60 -7.98
C GLY A 47 -0.47 -2.87 -9.18
N LEU A 48 0.79 -2.44 -9.12
CA LEU A 48 1.46 -1.74 -10.22
C LEU A 48 1.64 -2.62 -11.47
N TYR A 49 1.64 -3.93 -11.29
CA TYR A 49 1.91 -4.90 -12.35
C TYR A 49 0.71 -5.77 -12.68
N SER A 50 -0.50 -5.31 -12.33
CA SER A 50 -1.72 -6.10 -12.49
C SER A 50 -2.33 -6.02 -13.89
N GLY A 51 -1.92 -5.05 -14.70
CA GLY A 51 -2.52 -4.78 -16.01
C GLY A 51 -3.60 -3.70 -15.99
N ASP A 52 -3.93 -3.15 -14.83
CA ASP A 52 -4.86 -2.03 -14.69
C ASP A 52 -4.21 -0.73 -15.19
N SER A 53 -5.04 0.28 -15.46
CA SER A 53 -4.60 1.63 -15.78
C SER A 53 -3.70 2.18 -14.67
N ARG A 54 -2.51 2.67 -15.04
CA ARG A 54 -1.60 3.27 -14.08
C ARG A 54 -2.22 4.46 -13.36
N GLU A 55 -3.01 5.24 -14.07
CA GLU A 55 -3.70 6.40 -13.50
C GLU A 55 -4.67 6.00 -12.39
N ARG A 56 -5.42 4.92 -12.59
CA ARG A 56 -6.34 4.40 -11.58
C ARG A 56 -5.60 3.84 -10.37
N VAL A 57 -4.54 3.09 -10.59
CA VAL A 57 -3.71 2.56 -9.51
C VAL A 57 -3.09 3.70 -8.70
N ASP A 58 -2.57 4.73 -9.37
CA ASP A 58 -1.99 5.90 -8.70
C ASP A 58 -3.02 6.64 -7.84
N GLU A 59 -4.25 6.80 -8.35
CA GLU A 59 -5.33 7.42 -7.56
C GLU A 59 -5.71 6.55 -6.36
N ASN A 60 -5.74 5.24 -6.51
CA ASN A 60 -6.00 4.33 -5.39
C ASN A 60 -4.92 4.46 -4.31
N ILE A 61 -3.65 4.51 -4.72
CA ILE A 61 -2.53 4.72 -3.82
C ILE A 61 -2.65 6.06 -3.11
N ARG A 62 -2.99 7.13 -3.84
CA ARG A 62 -3.18 8.45 -3.26
C ARG A 62 -4.25 8.43 -2.15
N ARG A 63 -5.38 7.77 -2.41
CA ARG A 63 -6.45 7.66 -1.42
C ARG A 63 -6.01 6.92 -0.16
N LEU A 64 -5.28 5.83 -0.33
CA LEU A 64 -4.75 5.06 0.79
C LEU A 64 -3.78 5.91 1.62
N MET A 65 -2.79 6.52 0.98
CA MET A 65 -1.76 7.28 1.67
C MET A 65 -2.33 8.54 2.34
N THR A 66 -3.28 9.21 1.70
CA THR A 66 -3.99 10.34 2.31
C THR A 66 -4.73 9.90 3.58
N GLY A 67 -5.42 8.76 3.51
CA GLY A 67 -6.13 8.21 4.67
C GLY A 67 -5.22 7.80 5.82
N LEU A 68 -3.97 7.44 5.51
CA LEU A 68 -2.95 7.12 6.51
C LEU A 68 -2.22 8.36 7.04
N GLY A 69 -2.43 9.52 6.43
CA GLY A 69 -1.71 10.73 6.80
C GLY A 69 -0.26 10.77 6.34
N LEU A 70 0.06 10.03 5.28
CA LEU A 70 1.42 9.90 4.74
C LEU A 70 1.49 10.38 3.30
N GLY A 71 2.67 10.85 2.88
CA GLY A 71 2.92 11.14 1.48
C GLY A 71 3.12 9.87 0.64
N PRO A 72 2.86 9.94 -0.69
CA PRO A 72 3.01 8.76 -1.57
C PRO A 72 4.42 8.15 -1.57
N GLU A 73 5.44 8.96 -1.31
CA GLU A 73 6.83 8.53 -1.27
C GLU A 73 7.14 7.56 -0.12
N ARG A 74 6.23 7.45 0.85
CA ARG A 74 6.35 6.51 1.97
C ARG A 74 5.91 5.09 1.64
N LEU A 75 5.33 4.89 0.47
CA LEU A 75 4.88 3.57 0.02
C LEU A 75 5.97 2.90 -0.80
N LEU A 76 6.32 1.68 -0.42
CA LEU A 76 7.26 0.83 -1.15
C LEU A 76 6.53 -0.44 -1.56
N LEU A 77 6.47 -0.69 -2.86
CA LEU A 77 5.82 -1.88 -3.42
C LEU A 77 6.85 -2.66 -4.25
N PRO A 78 7.35 -3.78 -3.73
CA PRO A 78 8.26 -4.61 -4.50
C PRO A 78 7.51 -5.33 -5.62
N ARG A 79 8.21 -5.63 -6.71
CA ARG A 79 7.70 -6.56 -7.70
C ARG A 79 7.80 -7.96 -7.11
N GLN A 80 6.65 -8.53 -6.80
CA GLN A 80 6.59 -9.82 -6.14
C GLN A 80 7.00 -10.96 -7.09
N VAL A 81 7.96 -11.73 -6.66
CA VAL A 81 8.41 -12.95 -7.36
C VAL A 81 8.49 -14.09 -6.34
N HIS A 82 8.53 -15.32 -6.85
CA HIS A 82 8.72 -16.47 -5.97
C HIS A 82 10.19 -16.58 -5.57
N GLY A 83 10.51 -16.23 -4.34
CA GLY A 83 11.87 -16.23 -3.82
C GLY A 83 11.92 -15.91 -2.34
N CYS A 84 13.13 -15.82 -1.81
CA CYS A 84 13.37 -15.58 -0.38
C CYS A 84 14.30 -14.39 -0.12
N ARG A 85 14.46 -13.51 -1.12
CA ARG A 85 15.30 -12.32 -0.96
C ARG A 85 14.67 -11.35 0.02
N VAL A 86 15.50 -10.78 0.90
CA VAL A 86 15.08 -9.79 1.88
C VAL A 86 15.74 -8.46 1.54
N ALA A 87 14.94 -7.40 1.49
CA ALA A 87 15.44 -6.03 1.37
C ALA A 87 15.29 -5.32 2.71
N VAL A 88 16.35 -4.64 3.16
CA VAL A 88 16.30 -3.83 4.37
C VAL A 88 15.92 -2.40 3.99
N VAL A 89 14.84 -1.91 4.56
CA VAL A 89 14.36 -0.54 4.33
C VAL A 89 14.67 0.30 5.56
N ASP A 90 15.62 1.19 5.42
CA ASP A 90 16.03 2.12 6.47
C ASP A 90 16.10 3.54 5.90
N ARG A 91 16.65 4.47 6.66
CA ARG A 91 16.80 5.86 6.24
C ARG A 91 17.65 5.99 4.97
N THR A 92 18.71 5.19 4.85
CA THR A 92 19.56 5.17 3.66
C THR A 92 18.77 4.75 2.43
N PHE A 93 17.95 3.71 2.56
CA PHE A 93 17.09 3.24 1.48
C PHE A 93 16.12 4.33 1.01
N THR A 94 15.49 5.04 1.95
CA THR A 94 14.52 6.08 1.61
C THR A 94 15.13 7.30 0.94
N GLN A 95 16.44 7.48 1.02
CA GLN A 95 17.17 8.54 0.34
C GLN A 95 17.59 8.17 -1.08
N LEU A 96 17.43 6.91 -1.50
CA LEU A 96 17.74 6.47 -2.84
C LEU A 96 16.74 7.04 -3.87
N SER A 97 17.19 7.17 -5.11
CA SER A 97 16.31 7.50 -6.23
C SER A 97 15.30 6.39 -6.48
N GLY A 98 14.23 6.69 -7.24
CA GLY A 98 13.22 5.69 -7.58
C GLY A 98 13.83 4.48 -8.30
N VAL A 99 14.77 4.71 -9.21
CA VAL A 99 15.47 3.63 -9.95
C VAL A 99 16.31 2.77 -9.01
N GLU A 100 17.05 3.39 -8.09
CA GLU A 100 17.87 2.66 -7.13
C GLU A 100 17.03 1.84 -6.15
N ARG A 101 15.88 2.39 -5.71
CA ARG A 101 14.93 1.67 -4.84
C ARG A 101 14.38 0.44 -5.56
N GLU A 102 13.97 0.60 -6.80
CA GLU A 102 13.39 -0.49 -7.58
C GLU A 102 14.39 -1.62 -7.79
N ALA A 103 15.66 -1.31 -8.01
CA ALA A 103 16.71 -2.31 -8.15
C ALA A 103 16.94 -3.13 -6.88
N ARG A 104 16.65 -2.57 -5.70
CA ARG A 104 16.81 -3.25 -4.40
C ARG A 104 15.56 -4.00 -3.94
N LEU A 105 14.41 -3.68 -4.51
CA LEU A 105 13.16 -4.35 -4.22
C LEU A 105 12.92 -5.50 -5.21
#